data_4b1285160faf736c612d5a48c54caed7
#
_entry.id   4b1285160faf736c612d5a48c54caed7
#
_cell.length_a   1.000
_cell.length_b   1.000
_cell.length_c   1.000
_cell.angle_alpha   90.00
_cell.angle_beta   90.00
_cell.angle_gamma   90.00
#
_symmetry.space_group_name_H-M   'P 1'
#
loop_
_entity.id
_entity.type
_entity.pdbx_description
1 polymer ?
#
loop_
_entity_poly.entity_id
_entity_poly.type
_entity_poly.pdbx_seq_one_letter_code
_entity_poly.pdbx_strand_id
1 'polypeptide(L)'
;NFNLIYKNDGRGFNSINSGFFCYFKQGSLQSVDFNLSESLPNRVVEVDVNDIDNNDVWLYSVNSSGDETTLWNKVPAVTGTNVIYNSLSETIKTLFSVNSRANDQVSLVFGDGVFTDIPVGNLRTYFRTGAGQTYKILPEEMTDIEVSIPYISHTLQLETITITLSLQGTVSNATARENLNDVKTKAPQQYYTQNRM
;
A
#
# COMPACT_ATOMS: atom_id res chain seq x y z
N ASN A 1 -0.33 -7.82 4.00
CA ASN A 1 -1.76 -7.79 4.35
C ASN A 1 -2.32 -9.19 4.25
N PHE A 2 -2.90 -9.69 5.33
CA PHE A 2 -3.59 -10.97 5.36
C PHE A 2 -5.09 -10.72 5.34
N ASN A 3 -5.79 -11.37 4.44
CA ASN A 3 -7.23 -11.49 4.52
C ASN A 3 -7.56 -12.93 4.89
N LEU A 4 -8.02 -13.13 6.12
CA LEU A 4 -8.52 -14.42 6.56
C LEU A 4 -9.96 -14.56 6.07
N ILE A 5 -10.20 -15.48 5.16
CA ILE A 5 -11.54 -15.80 4.70
C ILE A 5 -11.95 -17.13 5.34
N TYR A 6 -12.91 -17.06 6.23
CA TYR A 6 -13.53 -18.24 6.80
C TYR A 6 -14.54 -18.79 5.79
N LYS A 7 -14.38 -20.03 5.38
CA LYS A 7 -15.45 -20.73 4.70
C LYS A 7 -16.48 -21.17 5.75
N ASN A 8 -17.56 -20.43 5.85
CA ASN A 8 -18.68 -20.80 6.71
C ASN A 8 -19.38 -22.02 6.08
N ASP A 9 -19.37 -23.14 6.76
CA ASP A 9 -20.12 -24.36 6.36
C ASP A 9 -21.56 -24.36 6.87
N GLY A 10 -22.03 -23.23 7.44
CA GLY A 10 -23.37 -23.09 8.03
C GLY A 10 -23.50 -23.69 9.43
N ARG A 11 -22.44 -24.23 10.02
CA ARG A 11 -22.45 -24.92 11.32
C ARG A 11 -21.76 -24.19 12.45
N GLY A 12 -21.29 -22.95 12.21
CA GLY A 12 -20.65 -22.12 13.25
C GLY A 12 -19.12 -22.15 13.25
N PHE A 13 -18.52 -21.68 14.34
CA PHE A 13 -17.11 -21.32 14.45
C PHE A 13 -16.08 -22.46 14.33
N ASN A 14 -16.47 -23.70 14.24
CA ASN A 14 -15.57 -24.86 14.26
C ASN A 14 -15.51 -25.61 12.92
N SER A 15 -15.58 -24.88 11.79
CA SER A 15 -15.41 -25.53 10.50
C SER A 15 -13.98 -26.03 10.32
N ILE A 16 -13.82 -27.35 10.18
CA ILE A 16 -12.54 -28.00 9.85
C ILE A 16 -12.08 -27.70 8.41
N ASN A 17 -12.95 -27.07 7.61
CA ASN A 17 -12.68 -26.68 6.23
C ASN A 17 -12.40 -25.17 6.09
N SER A 18 -11.89 -24.52 7.14
CA SER A 18 -11.48 -23.13 7.07
C SER A 18 -10.25 -23.02 6.17
N GLY A 19 -10.33 -22.12 5.20
CA GLY A 19 -9.21 -21.74 4.36
C GLY A 19 -8.87 -20.28 4.55
N PHE A 20 -7.67 -19.90 4.20
CA PHE A 20 -7.25 -18.52 4.18
C PHE A 20 -6.52 -18.21 2.88
N PHE A 21 -6.59 -16.96 2.46
CA PHE A 21 -5.83 -16.45 1.33
C PHE A 21 -4.73 -15.52 1.85
N CYS A 22 -3.50 -15.80 1.45
CA CYS A 22 -2.37 -14.90 1.67
C CYS A 22 -2.06 -14.17 0.36
N TYR A 23 -2.03 -12.85 0.43
CA TYR A 23 -1.55 -12.03 -0.67
C TYR A 23 -0.13 -11.60 -0.39
N PHE A 24 0.77 -11.98 -1.28
CA PHE A 24 2.16 -11.53 -1.25
C PHE A 24 2.31 -10.42 -2.28
N LYS A 25 2.87 -9.30 -1.86
CA LYS A 25 3.33 -8.26 -2.78
C LYS A 25 4.84 -8.32 -2.86
N GLN A 26 5.33 -8.44 -4.07
CA GLN A 26 6.75 -8.32 -4.36
C GLN A 26 7.20 -6.88 -4.13
N GLY A 27 8.40 -6.70 -3.60
CA GLY A 27 9.03 -5.42 -3.40
C GLY A 27 9.70 -5.29 -2.05
N SER A 28 10.53 -4.27 -1.91
CA SER A 28 11.17 -3.89 -0.66
C SER A 28 10.46 -2.69 -0.03
N LEU A 29 10.23 -2.74 1.28
CA LEU A 29 9.75 -1.61 2.03
C LEU A 29 10.93 -0.68 2.33
N GLN A 30 10.77 0.59 1.97
CA GLN A 30 11.74 1.65 2.23
C GLN A 30 11.06 2.80 2.96
N SER A 31 11.86 3.69 3.55
CA SER A 31 11.36 4.90 4.19
C SER A 31 12.26 6.09 3.92
N VAL A 32 11.65 7.26 3.90
CA VAL A 32 12.33 8.57 3.82
C VAL A 32 11.74 9.49 4.86
N ASP A 33 12.63 10.12 5.64
CA ASP A 33 12.27 11.14 6.61
C ASP A 33 12.47 12.54 6.02
N PHE A 34 11.57 13.45 6.33
CA PHE A 34 11.67 14.84 5.95
C PHE A 34 11.12 15.76 7.03
N ASN A 35 11.65 16.98 7.09
CA ASN A 35 11.21 17.98 8.05
C ASN A 35 10.55 19.16 7.33
N LEU A 36 9.35 19.52 7.78
CA LEU A 36 8.59 20.65 7.28
C LEU A 36 8.55 21.73 8.37
N SER A 37 9.48 22.68 8.31
CA SER A 37 9.61 23.74 9.31
C SER A 37 8.52 24.80 9.20
N GLU A 38 7.89 24.95 8.02
CA GLU A 38 6.92 25.99 7.73
C GLU A 38 5.55 25.40 7.40
N SER A 39 4.51 26.02 7.93
CA SER A 39 3.11 25.68 7.62
C SER A 39 2.70 26.35 6.30
N LEU A 40 2.82 25.63 5.20
CA LEU A 40 2.47 26.11 3.86
C LEU A 40 1.26 25.36 3.31
N PRO A 41 0.16 26.06 2.94
CA PRO A 41 -1.00 25.43 2.33
C PRO A 41 -0.65 24.86 0.93
N ASN A 42 -1.34 23.80 0.55
CA ASN A 42 -1.17 23.10 -0.73
C ASN A 42 0.28 22.66 -0.99
N ARG A 43 0.98 22.29 0.05
CA ARG A 43 2.39 21.87 -0.05
C ARG A 43 2.50 20.56 -0.83
N VAL A 44 3.55 20.51 -1.64
CA VAL A 44 3.95 19.31 -2.37
C VAL A 44 5.34 18.90 -1.90
N VAL A 45 5.50 17.65 -1.52
CA VAL A 45 6.79 17.06 -1.14
C VAL A 45 7.13 15.96 -2.13
N GLU A 46 8.28 16.07 -2.74
CA GLU A 46 8.75 15.12 -3.74
C GLU A 46 9.55 13.99 -3.08
N VAL A 47 9.24 12.76 -3.44
CA VAL A 47 9.99 11.57 -3.04
C VAL A 47 10.72 11.04 -4.28
N ASP A 48 12.02 11.34 -4.35
CA ASP A 48 12.86 11.07 -5.53
C ASP A 48 13.44 9.65 -5.52
N VAL A 49 12.61 8.67 -5.20
CA VAL A 49 12.94 7.25 -5.27
C VAL A 49 12.16 6.65 -6.43
N ASN A 50 12.84 5.88 -7.27
CA ASN A 50 12.23 5.24 -8.44
C ASN A 50 11.45 3.97 -8.07
N ASP A 51 10.56 3.58 -8.98
CA ASP A 51 9.82 2.32 -8.93
C ASP A 51 8.92 2.16 -7.69
N ILE A 52 8.38 3.28 -7.18
CA ILE A 52 7.43 3.27 -6.06
C ILE A 52 6.07 2.76 -6.52
N ASP A 53 5.49 1.80 -5.78
CA ASP A 53 4.08 1.43 -5.93
C ASP A 53 3.20 2.51 -5.29
N ASN A 54 2.49 3.27 -6.11
CA ASN A 54 1.59 4.34 -5.65
C ASN A 54 0.53 3.87 -4.65
N ASN A 55 0.15 2.60 -4.66
CA ASN A 55 -0.84 2.06 -3.73
C ASN A 55 -0.24 1.83 -2.35
N ASP A 56 1.05 1.57 -2.28
CA ASP A 56 1.76 1.22 -1.07
C ASP A 56 2.64 2.39 -0.60
N VAL A 57 1.99 3.49 -0.23
CA VAL A 57 2.61 4.68 0.36
C VAL A 57 1.88 5.03 1.64
N TRP A 58 2.61 5.12 2.74
CA TRP A 58 2.11 5.47 4.08
C TRP A 58 2.91 6.64 4.64
N LEU A 59 2.24 7.53 5.32
CA LEU A 59 2.85 8.73 5.90
C LEU A 59 2.53 8.83 7.38
N TYR A 60 3.55 9.09 8.18
CA TYR A 60 3.45 9.27 9.63
C TYR A 60 4.06 10.60 10.06
N SER A 61 3.45 11.23 11.05
CA SER A 61 4.11 12.26 11.84
C SER A 61 5.06 11.59 12.83
N VAL A 62 6.21 12.20 13.05
CA VAL A 62 7.27 11.67 13.92
C VAL A 62 7.58 12.68 15.01
N ASN A 63 7.67 12.23 16.26
CA ASN A 63 8.03 13.08 17.38
C ASN A 63 9.55 13.37 17.42
N SER A 64 9.98 14.17 18.38
CA SER A 64 11.40 14.51 18.57
C SER A 64 12.27 13.31 18.98
N SER A 65 11.67 12.25 19.48
CA SER A 65 12.36 10.99 19.83
C SER A 65 12.50 10.04 18.66
N GLY A 66 11.88 10.34 17.51
CA GLY A 66 11.89 9.50 16.32
C GLY A 66 10.74 8.49 16.25
N ASP A 67 9.78 8.54 17.20
CA ASP A 67 8.65 7.62 17.23
C ASP A 67 7.51 8.13 16.35
N GLU A 68 6.83 7.22 15.69
CA GLU A 68 5.65 7.51 14.89
C GLU A 68 4.45 7.82 15.80
N THR A 69 3.77 8.93 15.53
CA THR A 69 2.65 9.41 16.36
C THR A 69 1.31 9.35 15.65
N THR A 70 1.22 9.90 14.45
CA THR A 70 -0.04 10.03 13.73
C THR A 70 0.10 9.48 12.32
N LEU A 71 -0.75 8.53 11.96
CA LEU A 71 -0.89 8.05 10.59
C LEU A 71 -1.74 9.05 9.79
N TRP A 72 -1.21 9.53 8.68
CA TRP A 72 -1.95 10.31 7.70
C TRP A 72 -2.74 9.39 6.77
N ASN A 73 -3.97 9.77 6.45
CA ASN A 73 -4.84 8.99 5.60
C ASN A 73 -4.68 9.39 4.13
N LYS A 74 -4.37 8.41 3.28
CA LYS A 74 -4.28 8.63 1.86
C LYS A 74 -5.66 8.70 1.22
N VAL A 75 -5.89 9.77 0.44
CA VAL A 75 -7.12 10.00 -0.32
C VAL A 75 -6.80 10.22 -1.80
N PRO A 76 -7.76 10.05 -2.72
CA PRO A 76 -7.51 10.22 -4.14
C PRO A 76 -7.03 11.62 -4.53
N ALA A 77 -7.56 12.66 -3.88
CA ALA A 77 -7.13 14.04 -4.08
C ALA A 77 -7.43 14.87 -2.83
N VAL A 78 -6.55 15.80 -2.48
CA VAL A 78 -6.71 16.80 -1.39
C VAL A 78 -6.86 18.22 -1.93
N THR A 79 -6.65 18.41 -3.25
CA THR A 79 -6.73 19.68 -3.93
C THR A 79 -7.58 19.58 -5.20
N GLY A 80 -8.18 20.68 -5.64
CA GLY A 80 -8.97 20.74 -6.88
C GLY A 80 -10.48 20.88 -6.65
N THR A 81 -11.23 21.04 -7.73
CA THR A 81 -12.68 21.30 -7.69
C THR A 81 -13.52 20.03 -7.46
N ASN A 82 -12.93 18.85 -7.55
CA ASN A 82 -13.61 17.56 -7.41
C ASN A 82 -13.21 16.80 -6.14
N VAL A 83 -12.85 17.52 -5.08
CA VAL A 83 -12.57 16.89 -3.80
C VAL A 83 -13.89 16.46 -3.18
N ILE A 84 -14.16 15.17 -3.22
CA ILE A 84 -15.36 14.60 -2.61
C ILE A 84 -14.98 14.18 -1.18
N TYR A 85 -15.43 14.95 -0.21
CA TYR A 85 -15.32 14.57 1.20
C TYR A 85 -16.44 13.59 1.56
N ASN A 86 -16.14 12.32 1.49
CA ASN A 86 -17.03 11.25 1.97
C ASN A 86 -16.81 10.90 3.45
N SER A 87 -16.11 11.74 4.19
CA SER A 87 -15.93 11.51 5.62
C SER A 87 -17.12 12.09 6.37
N LEU A 88 -17.95 11.23 6.95
CA LEU A 88 -18.95 11.60 7.97
C LEU A 88 -18.27 12.01 9.29
N SER A 89 -16.98 11.85 9.41
CA SER A 89 -16.18 12.27 10.55
C SER A 89 -15.41 13.55 10.20
N GLU A 90 -15.89 14.67 10.65
CA GLU A 90 -15.21 15.97 10.58
C GLU A 90 -13.89 16.01 11.38
N THR A 91 -13.57 14.93 12.07
CA THR A 91 -12.43 14.83 12.99
C THR A 91 -11.14 14.39 12.33
N ILE A 92 -11.19 13.73 11.17
CA ILE A 92 -9.99 13.25 10.47
C ILE A 92 -9.56 14.28 9.42
N LYS A 93 -8.60 15.13 9.79
CA LYS A 93 -8.04 16.15 8.90
C LYS A 93 -6.64 15.82 8.41
N THR A 94 -5.99 14.80 8.95
CA THR A 94 -4.67 14.34 8.53
C THR A 94 -4.77 13.56 7.23
N LEU A 95 -4.91 14.28 6.12
CA LEU A 95 -5.13 13.73 4.78
C LEU A 95 -4.01 14.14 3.82
N PHE A 96 -3.64 13.24 2.93
CA PHE A 96 -2.72 13.52 1.84
C PHE A 96 -3.11 12.73 0.59
N SER A 97 -2.66 13.18 -0.57
CA SER A 97 -2.78 12.42 -1.82
C SER A 97 -1.40 12.16 -2.42
N VAL A 98 -1.33 11.14 -3.27
CA VAL A 98 -0.10 10.72 -3.94
C VAL A 98 -0.27 10.89 -5.43
N ASN A 99 0.60 11.68 -6.04
CA ASN A 99 0.66 11.87 -7.48
C ASN A 99 1.90 11.17 -8.04
N SER A 100 1.71 10.44 -9.14
CA SER A 100 2.81 9.80 -9.86
C SER A 100 3.65 10.84 -10.60
N ARG A 101 4.96 10.63 -10.59
CA ARG A 101 5.96 11.38 -11.36
C ARG A 101 6.64 10.46 -12.37
N ALA A 102 7.57 11.01 -13.12
CA ALA A 102 8.43 10.23 -14.01
C ALA A 102 9.21 9.16 -13.22
N ASN A 103 9.53 8.05 -13.86
CA ASN A 103 10.26 6.91 -13.28
C ASN A 103 9.57 6.29 -12.04
N ASP A 104 8.23 6.38 -11.97
CA ASP A 104 7.41 5.95 -10.83
C ASP A 104 7.84 6.54 -9.48
N GLN A 105 8.42 7.74 -9.52
CA GLN A 105 8.55 8.58 -8.35
C GLN A 105 7.19 9.12 -7.93
N VAL A 106 7.07 9.59 -6.71
CA VAL A 106 5.82 10.14 -6.20
C VAL A 106 5.99 11.53 -5.61
N SER A 107 4.91 12.30 -5.67
CA SER A 107 4.76 13.53 -4.89
C SER A 107 3.65 13.34 -3.87
N LEU A 108 3.92 13.69 -2.63
CA LEU A 108 2.94 13.79 -1.57
C LEU A 108 2.32 15.19 -1.62
N VAL A 109 1.02 15.26 -1.80
CA VAL A 109 0.28 16.53 -1.91
C VAL A 109 -0.59 16.70 -0.70
N PHE A 110 -0.50 17.87 -0.08
CA PHE A 110 -1.24 18.22 1.12
C PHE A 110 -2.27 19.30 0.82
N GLY A 111 -3.25 19.45 1.69
CA GLY A 111 -4.33 20.40 1.48
C GLY A 111 -4.04 21.81 1.96
N ASP A 112 -5.09 22.61 2.09
CA ASP A 112 -5.05 24.05 2.29
C ASP A 112 -5.11 24.51 3.75
N GLY A 113 -5.30 23.59 4.69
CA GLY A 113 -5.47 23.89 6.12
C GLY A 113 -6.92 24.19 6.54
N VAL A 114 -7.87 24.24 5.60
CA VAL A 114 -9.29 24.43 5.90
C VAL A 114 -9.99 23.09 6.11
N PHE A 115 -9.88 22.20 5.13
CA PHE A 115 -10.46 20.88 5.14
C PHE A 115 -9.49 19.79 5.58
N THR A 116 -8.20 20.04 5.38
CA THR A 116 -7.12 19.11 5.75
C THR A 116 -6.07 19.87 6.54
N ASP A 117 -5.40 19.16 7.44
CA ASP A 117 -4.28 19.75 8.18
C ASP A 117 -3.11 20.03 7.26
N ILE A 118 -2.37 21.09 7.58
CA ILE A 118 -1.08 21.39 6.95
C ILE A 118 -0.01 20.64 7.73
N PRO A 119 0.82 19.82 7.07
CA PRO A 119 1.88 19.09 7.74
C PRO A 119 2.97 20.03 8.23
N VAL A 120 3.38 19.88 9.49
CA VAL A 120 4.49 20.61 10.11
C VAL A 120 5.29 19.64 10.97
N GLY A 121 6.59 19.83 11.03
CA GLY A 121 7.50 19.02 11.82
C GLY A 121 8.11 17.85 11.05
N ASN A 122 8.49 16.83 11.78
CA ASN A 122 9.12 15.64 11.20
C ASN A 122 8.05 14.67 10.71
N LEU A 123 8.23 14.19 9.50
CA LEU A 123 7.39 13.18 8.88
C LEU A 123 8.26 12.06 8.34
N ARG A 124 7.69 10.86 8.35
CA ARG A 124 8.28 9.67 7.75
C ARG A 124 7.31 9.08 6.76
N THR A 125 7.75 8.91 5.52
CA THR A 125 6.99 8.19 4.52
C THR A 125 7.59 6.81 4.33
N TYR A 126 6.74 5.79 4.37
CA TYR A 126 7.06 4.44 3.95
C TYR A 126 6.47 4.19 2.59
N PHE A 127 7.20 3.48 1.77
CA PHE A 127 6.72 3.08 0.46
C PHE A 127 7.36 1.75 0.04
N ARG A 128 6.69 1.06 -0.85
CA ARG A 128 7.21 -0.16 -1.44
C ARG A 128 7.79 0.14 -2.81
N THR A 129 9.02 -0.32 -3.05
CA THR A 129 9.64 -0.25 -4.38
C THR A 129 9.63 -1.62 -5.03
N GLY A 130 9.28 -1.67 -6.31
CA GLY A 130 9.39 -2.86 -7.14
C GLY A 130 10.80 -3.01 -7.68
N ALA A 131 11.30 -4.24 -7.79
CA ALA A 131 12.62 -4.49 -8.36
C ALA A 131 12.66 -4.35 -9.90
N GLY A 132 11.50 -4.22 -10.56
CA GLY A 132 11.42 -4.19 -12.03
C GLY A 132 11.98 -5.43 -12.72
N GLN A 133 12.36 -6.45 -11.95
CA GLN A 133 13.05 -7.64 -12.46
C GLN A 133 12.06 -8.75 -12.75
N THR A 134 12.31 -9.46 -13.86
CA THR A 134 11.64 -10.71 -14.14
C THR A 134 12.36 -11.82 -13.42
N TYR A 135 11.67 -12.57 -12.57
CA TYR A 135 12.24 -13.74 -11.95
C TYR A 135 11.20 -14.85 -11.76
N LYS A 136 11.72 -16.02 -11.56
CA LYS A 136 11.01 -17.22 -11.19
C LYS A 136 11.26 -17.49 -9.72
N ILE A 137 10.24 -17.88 -8.97
CA ILE A 137 10.40 -18.41 -7.63
C ILE A 137 10.13 -19.91 -7.71
N LEU A 138 11.11 -20.70 -7.32
CA LEU A 138 10.99 -22.15 -7.26
C LEU A 138 10.44 -22.59 -5.91
N PRO A 139 9.78 -23.75 -5.81
CA PRO A 139 9.28 -24.27 -4.54
C PRO A 139 10.38 -24.39 -3.47
N GLU A 140 11.60 -24.72 -3.87
CA GLU A 140 12.75 -24.86 -2.98
C GLU A 140 13.21 -23.55 -2.35
N GLU A 141 12.89 -22.41 -2.98
CA GLU A 141 13.26 -21.07 -2.50
C GLU A 141 12.27 -20.53 -1.46
N MET A 142 11.09 -21.11 -1.38
CA MET A 142 10.05 -20.72 -0.42
C MET A 142 9.53 -21.94 0.34
N THR A 143 10.35 -22.52 1.17
CA THR A 143 10.02 -23.66 2.03
C THR A 143 10.04 -23.20 3.48
N ASP A 144 9.00 -23.58 4.24
CA ASP A 144 8.87 -23.37 5.69
C ASP A 144 9.09 -21.92 6.15
N ILE A 145 8.56 -20.97 5.37
CA ILE A 145 8.59 -19.55 5.76
C ILE A 145 7.60 -19.32 6.89
N GLU A 146 8.08 -18.94 8.05
CA GLU A 146 7.25 -18.64 9.21
C GLU A 146 6.89 -17.17 9.29
N VAL A 147 5.60 -16.90 9.47
CA VAL A 147 5.05 -15.55 9.69
C VAL A 147 4.27 -15.57 11.00
N SER A 148 4.71 -14.77 11.97
CA SER A 148 4.04 -14.61 13.25
C SER A 148 3.18 -13.34 13.26
N ILE A 149 1.90 -13.49 13.60
CA ILE A 149 0.92 -12.41 13.61
C ILE A 149 0.34 -12.28 15.01
N PRO A 150 0.60 -11.18 15.73
CA PRO A 150 -0.08 -10.91 16.99
C PRO A 150 -1.55 -10.55 16.72
N TYR A 151 -2.45 -11.05 17.54
CA TYR A 151 -3.87 -10.75 17.49
C TYR A 151 -4.47 -10.71 18.90
N ILE A 152 -5.61 -10.03 19.02
CA ILE A 152 -6.38 -10.03 20.28
C ILE A 152 -7.42 -11.13 20.17
N SER A 153 -7.33 -12.12 21.06
CA SER A 153 -8.28 -13.24 21.10
C SER A 153 -9.66 -12.80 21.65
N HIS A 154 -10.64 -13.68 21.52
CA HIS A 154 -11.98 -13.44 22.06
C HIS A 154 -11.99 -13.28 23.61
N THR A 155 -10.95 -13.70 24.29
CA THR A 155 -10.71 -13.50 25.73
C THR A 155 -10.02 -12.19 26.05
N LEU A 156 -9.83 -11.29 25.05
CA LEU A 156 -9.13 -10.00 25.15
C LEU A 156 -7.66 -10.13 25.53
N GLN A 157 -7.06 -11.27 25.29
CA GLN A 157 -5.62 -11.49 25.50
C GLN A 157 -4.87 -11.36 24.19
N LEU A 158 -3.65 -10.83 24.24
CA LEU A 158 -2.74 -10.78 23.12
C LEU A 158 -2.16 -12.19 22.90
N GLU A 159 -2.49 -12.77 21.79
CA GLU A 159 -2.00 -14.08 21.34
C GLU A 159 -1.23 -13.93 20.03
N THR A 160 -0.48 -14.96 19.64
CA THR A 160 0.26 -14.98 18.37
C THR A 160 -0.13 -16.21 17.55
N ILE A 161 -0.50 -15.99 16.29
CA ILE A 161 -0.64 -17.06 15.32
C ILE A 161 0.66 -17.17 14.54
N THR A 162 1.25 -18.35 14.48
CA THR A 162 2.37 -18.66 13.58
C THR A 162 1.83 -19.43 12.40
N ILE A 163 2.08 -18.91 11.20
CA ILE A 163 1.68 -19.53 9.93
C ILE A 163 2.97 -19.96 9.22
N THR A 164 3.06 -21.23 8.90
CA THR A 164 4.16 -21.78 8.09
C THR A 164 3.70 -21.92 6.66
N LEU A 165 4.42 -21.32 5.72
CA LEU A 165 4.08 -21.27 4.31
C LEU A 165 5.15 -21.97 3.48
N SER A 166 4.71 -22.85 2.60
CA SER A 166 5.58 -23.50 1.61
C SER A 166 4.96 -23.40 0.24
N LEU A 167 5.77 -23.03 -0.75
CA LEU A 167 5.33 -22.92 -2.13
C LEU A 167 5.17 -24.31 -2.74
N GLN A 168 3.98 -24.62 -3.30
CA GLN A 168 3.68 -25.91 -3.89
C GLN A 168 4.02 -25.98 -5.38
N GLY A 169 4.15 -24.85 -6.05
CA GLY A 169 4.44 -24.80 -7.48
C GLY A 169 5.20 -23.53 -7.85
N THR A 170 5.93 -23.61 -8.95
CA THR A 170 6.74 -22.47 -9.43
C THR A 170 5.88 -21.25 -9.71
N VAL A 171 6.24 -20.12 -9.15
CA VAL A 171 5.71 -18.81 -9.53
C VAL A 171 6.51 -18.30 -10.71
N SER A 172 5.84 -18.09 -11.83
CA SER A 172 6.45 -17.60 -13.07
C SER A 172 5.56 -16.52 -13.71
N ASN A 173 5.97 -16.01 -14.87
CA ASN A 173 5.29 -14.96 -15.62
C ASN A 173 5.42 -13.54 -15.02
N ALA A 174 6.42 -13.31 -14.19
CA ALA A 174 6.83 -11.94 -13.93
C ALA A 174 7.32 -11.33 -15.25
N THR A 175 6.76 -10.19 -15.64
CA THR A 175 7.16 -9.46 -16.84
C THR A 175 7.89 -8.20 -16.44
N ALA A 176 8.83 -7.77 -17.27
CA ALA A 176 9.43 -6.45 -17.13
C ALA A 176 8.34 -5.38 -17.22
N ARG A 177 8.58 -4.25 -16.58
CA ARG A 177 7.71 -3.09 -16.67
C ARG A 177 7.44 -2.72 -18.12
N GLU A 178 6.18 -2.54 -18.47
CA GLU A 178 5.81 -2.04 -19.79
C GLU A 178 6.21 -0.57 -19.92
N ASN A 179 6.88 -0.24 -20.99
CA ASN A 179 7.17 1.16 -21.30
C ASN A 179 5.94 1.84 -21.95
N LEU A 180 5.95 3.15 -21.98
CA LEU A 180 4.82 3.93 -22.50
C LEU A 180 4.47 3.60 -23.96
N ASN A 181 5.47 3.22 -24.77
CA ASN A 181 5.26 2.85 -26.17
C ASN A 181 4.61 1.47 -26.29
N ASP A 182 4.98 0.52 -25.42
CA ASP A 182 4.33 -0.79 -25.36
C ASP A 182 2.85 -0.65 -24.98
N VAL A 183 2.56 0.18 -23.99
CA VAL A 183 1.16 0.47 -23.59
C VAL A 183 0.39 1.10 -24.73
N LYS A 184 0.94 2.10 -25.43
CA LYS A 184 0.30 2.73 -26.60
C LYS A 184 0.02 1.75 -27.73
N THR A 185 0.88 0.77 -27.92
CA THR A 185 0.74 -0.23 -29.00
C THR A 185 -0.26 -1.32 -28.61
N LYS A 186 -0.24 -1.77 -27.35
CA LYS A 186 -1.09 -2.88 -26.86
C LYS A 186 -2.51 -2.45 -26.49
N ALA A 187 -2.70 -1.23 -25.98
CA ALA A 187 -3.99 -0.74 -25.54
C ALA A 187 -5.08 -0.80 -26.65
N PRO A 188 -4.82 -0.37 -27.90
CA PRO A 188 -5.80 -0.50 -28.98
C PRO A 188 -6.15 -1.97 -29.28
N GLN A 189 -5.19 -2.87 -29.20
CA GLN A 189 -5.42 -4.30 -29.48
C GLN A 189 -6.35 -4.94 -28.46
N GLN A 190 -6.21 -4.59 -27.18
CA GLN A 190 -7.11 -5.06 -26.12
C GLN A 190 -8.52 -4.50 -26.26
N TYR A 191 -8.67 -3.27 -26.70
CA TYR A 191 -9.97 -2.65 -26.94
C TYR A 191 -10.75 -3.34 -28.07
N TYR A 192 -10.05 -3.75 -29.15
CA TYR A 192 -10.67 -4.47 -30.26
C TYR A 192 -11.06 -5.92 -29.94
N THR A 193 -10.39 -6.57 -28.98
CA THR A 193 -10.72 -7.95 -28.59
C THR A 193 -11.93 -8.04 -27.66
N GLN A 194 -12.25 -7.00 -26.91
CA GLN A 194 -13.42 -6.97 -26.02
C GLN A 194 -14.75 -6.75 -26.76
N ASN A 195 -14.73 -6.29 -28.00
CA ASN A 195 -15.94 -6.05 -28.80
C ASN A 195 -16.31 -7.21 -29.76
N ARG A 196 -15.71 -8.40 -29.57
CA ARG A 196 -16.04 -9.59 -30.32
C ARG A 196 -16.68 -10.66 -29.43
N MET A 197 -17.84 -10.37 -28.87
CA MET A 197 -18.82 -11.37 -28.46
C MET A 197 -20.16 -11.05 -29.08
#